data_6d09112eea3a0ed81007a21804ac80f3
#
_entry.id   6d09112eea3a0ed81007a21804ac80f3
#
_cell.length_a   1.000
_cell.length_b   1.000
_cell.length_c   1.000
_cell.angle_alpha   90.00
_cell.angle_beta   90.00
_cell.angle_gamma   90.00
#
_symmetry.space_group_name_H-M   'P 1'
#
loop_
_entity.id
_entity.type
_entity.pdbx_description
1 polymer ?
#
loop_
_entity_poly.entity_id
_entity_poly.type
_entity_poly.pdbx_seq_one_letter_code
_entity_poly.pdbx_strand_id
1 'polypeptide(L)'
;MTGEIKGYLLDYGGTLDTAGCHWGKFIWHGYERCHVGVAWDDFREAYVHTERALGQGGIILPTMTFRETLATKIGMQIGRLREREALSSDSDTQALEERLLLDLYGEVLRQMEANRPVLAQLADRAPLALVSNFYGNLPAVVEEMGIGSYFQTVVESAAEGIRKPDARLFEIALDRLGLQPQEVMVVGDSLKNDILPAHSLGCATAWPGRGMEQRPARAACRYPRDHVARPAAPARVX
;
A
#
# COMPACT_ATOMS: atom_id res chain seq x y z
N MET A 1 -2.67 29.07 10.44
CA MET A 1 -4.15 28.88 10.38
C MET A 1 -4.39 27.83 9.31
N THR A 2 -4.90 26.67 9.70
CA THR A 2 -5.33 25.66 8.73
C THR A 2 -6.59 26.21 8.06
N GLY A 3 -6.55 26.40 6.75
CA GLY A 3 -7.71 26.77 5.96
C GLY A 3 -8.79 25.70 6.01
N GLU A 4 -9.97 26.03 5.50
CA GLU A 4 -11.04 25.06 5.32
C GLU A 4 -10.58 23.98 4.32
N ILE A 5 -10.72 22.70 4.67
CA ILE A 5 -10.40 21.59 3.77
C ILE A 5 -11.51 21.49 2.72
N LYS A 6 -11.12 21.60 1.46
CA LYS A 6 -12.01 21.59 0.28
C LYS A 6 -11.76 20.39 -0.63
N GLY A 7 -10.80 19.53 -0.31
CA GLY A 7 -10.53 18.33 -1.07
C GLY A 7 -9.65 17.34 -0.31
N TYR A 8 -9.65 16.10 -0.77
CA TYR A 8 -8.84 15.04 -0.16
C TYR A 8 -8.07 14.29 -1.24
N LEU A 9 -6.78 14.06 -0.97
CA LEU A 9 -5.94 13.17 -1.78
C LEU A 9 -5.67 11.93 -0.95
N LEU A 10 -6.09 10.77 -1.43
CA LEU A 10 -5.98 9.51 -0.70
C LEU A 10 -4.96 8.61 -1.40
N ASP A 11 -4.06 8.00 -0.65
CA ASP A 11 -3.25 6.90 -1.16
C ASP A 11 -4.08 5.61 -1.19
N TYR A 12 -3.71 4.69 -2.08
CA TYR A 12 -4.39 3.39 -2.19
C TYR A 12 -3.65 2.31 -1.40
N GLY A 13 -2.42 1.98 -1.81
CA GLY A 13 -1.69 0.82 -1.32
C GLY A 13 -1.09 1.00 0.07
N GLY A 14 -1.60 0.29 1.05
CA GLY A 14 -1.24 0.47 2.45
C GLY A 14 -2.24 1.32 3.21
N THR A 15 -3.00 2.13 2.49
CA THR A 15 -3.95 3.09 3.08
C THR A 15 -5.39 2.58 2.98
N LEU A 16 -5.95 2.55 1.77
CA LEU A 16 -7.34 2.12 1.57
C LEU A 16 -7.48 0.60 1.63
N ASP A 17 -6.54 -0.13 1.05
CA ASP A 17 -6.65 -1.58 0.90
C ASP A 17 -6.29 -2.38 2.17
N THR A 18 -5.45 -1.83 3.04
CA THR A 18 -4.92 -2.57 4.21
C THR A 18 -5.02 -1.81 5.53
N ALA A 19 -5.82 -0.73 5.59
CA ALA A 19 -6.10 0.03 6.82
C ALA A 19 -4.85 0.59 7.50
N GLY A 20 -3.89 1.10 6.73
CA GLY A 20 -2.65 1.66 7.27
C GLY A 20 -1.57 0.62 7.55
N CYS A 21 -1.77 -0.62 7.15
CA CYS A 21 -0.78 -1.68 7.27
C CYS A 21 0.07 -1.76 6.00
N HIS A 22 1.36 -1.50 6.11
CA HIS A 22 2.29 -1.61 4.98
C HIS A 22 2.23 -3.00 4.33
N TRP A 23 2.22 -3.05 2.99
CA TRP A 23 2.02 -4.28 2.21
C TRP A 23 2.97 -5.43 2.58
N GLY A 24 4.21 -5.15 2.88
CA GLY A 24 5.15 -6.21 3.32
C GLY A 24 4.69 -6.90 4.60
N LYS A 25 4.16 -6.14 5.57
CA LYS A 25 3.59 -6.70 6.81
C LYS A 25 2.28 -7.42 6.55
N PHE A 26 1.43 -6.83 5.73
CA PHE A 26 0.12 -7.38 5.39
C PHE A 26 0.26 -8.78 4.78
N ILE A 27 1.17 -8.93 3.80
CA ILE A 27 1.45 -10.24 3.18
C ILE A 27 2.07 -11.19 4.21
N TRP A 28 3.03 -10.72 5.02
CA TRP A 28 3.63 -11.55 6.07
C TRP A 28 2.58 -12.16 7.00
N HIS A 29 1.59 -11.35 7.43
CA HIS A 29 0.50 -11.87 8.26
C HIS A 29 -0.36 -12.91 7.50
N GLY A 30 -0.50 -12.79 6.19
CA GLY A 30 -1.10 -13.84 5.37
C GLY A 30 -0.29 -15.14 5.42
N TYR A 31 1.03 -15.03 5.30
CA TYR A 31 1.94 -16.18 5.43
C TYR A 31 1.77 -16.87 6.80
N GLU A 32 1.68 -16.08 7.87
CA GLU A 32 1.44 -16.62 9.22
C GLU A 32 0.09 -17.33 9.33
N ARG A 33 -1.00 -16.70 8.86
CA ARG A 33 -2.34 -17.28 8.90
C ARG A 33 -2.46 -18.56 8.06
N CYS A 34 -1.77 -18.57 6.93
CA CYS A 34 -1.75 -19.73 6.02
C CYS A 34 -0.70 -20.79 6.44
N HIS A 35 -0.02 -20.58 7.56
CA HIS A 35 0.99 -21.50 8.10
C HIS A 35 2.10 -21.81 7.08
N VAL A 36 2.56 -20.80 6.34
CA VAL A 36 3.71 -20.94 5.45
C VAL A 36 4.98 -20.95 6.30
N GLY A 37 5.64 -22.08 6.36
CA GLY A 37 6.76 -22.30 7.28
C GLY A 37 8.08 -21.70 6.79
N VAL A 38 8.13 -20.39 6.53
CA VAL A 38 9.35 -19.68 6.08
C VAL A 38 9.80 -18.68 7.16
N ALA A 39 11.11 -18.41 7.20
CA ALA A 39 11.66 -17.40 8.09
C ALA A 39 11.35 -15.99 7.56
N TRP A 40 11.24 -15.03 8.48
CA TRP A 40 10.98 -13.62 8.15
C TRP A 40 12.00 -13.07 7.15
N ASP A 41 13.29 -13.39 7.33
CA ASP A 41 14.35 -12.84 6.46
C ASP A 41 14.23 -13.38 5.02
N ASP A 42 13.87 -14.65 4.84
CA ASP A 42 13.62 -15.23 3.51
C ASP A 42 12.39 -14.62 2.85
N PHE A 43 11.29 -14.49 3.60
CA PHE A 43 10.09 -13.79 3.12
C PHE A 43 10.43 -12.36 2.70
N ARG A 44 11.13 -11.63 3.56
CA ARG A 44 11.48 -10.22 3.32
C ARG A 44 12.32 -10.07 2.05
N GLU A 45 13.27 -10.97 1.83
CA GLU A 45 14.10 -10.97 0.60
C GLU A 45 13.22 -11.24 -0.62
N ALA A 46 12.36 -12.26 -0.58
CA ALA A 46 11.46 -12.59 -1.69
C ALA A 46 10.50 -11.45 -1.98
N TYR A 47 9.95 -10.81 -0.94
CA TYR A 47 9.07 -9.64 -1.07
C TYR A 47 9.80 -8.49 -1.78
N VAL A 48 10.99 -8.10 -1.29
CA VAL A 48 11.75 -6.99 -1.87
C VAL A 48 12.16 -7.29 -3.32
N HIS A 49 12.58 -8.53 -3.59
CA HIS A 49 12.91 -8.98 -4.95
C HIS A 49 11.71 -8.80 -5.89
N THR A 50 10.53 -9.28 -5.47
CA THR A 50 9.28 -9.17 -6.23
C THR A 50 8.91 -7.70 -6.49
N GLU A 51 8.93 -6.86 -5.44
CA GLU A 51 8.57 -5.44 -5.59
C GLU A 51 9.49 -4.71 -6.57
N ARG A 52 10.78 -5.03 -6.54
CA ARG A 52 11.75 -4.45 -7.50
C ARG A 52 11.45 -4.86 -8.94
N ALA A 53 11.16 -6.14 -9.16
CA ALA A 53 10.82 -6.65 -10.49
C ALA A 53 9.53 -6.01 -11.02
N LEU A 54 8.49 -5.96 -10.19
CA LEU A 54 7.21 -5.33 -10.57
C LEU A 54 7.39 -3.83 -10.85
N GLY A 55 8.23 -3.16 -10.07
CA GLY A 55 8.52 -1.74 -10.23
C GLY A 55 9.28 -1.36 -11.50
N GLN A 56 9.90 -2.35 -12.16
CA GLN A 56 10.56 -2.13 -13.47
C GLN A 56 9.55 -2.05 -14.62
N GLY A 57 8.31 -2.48 -14.38
CA GLY A 57 7.25 -2.46 -15.38
C GLY A 57 7.25 -3.68 -16.30
N GLY A 58 6.18 -3.83 -17.06
CA GLY A 58 6.03 -4.88 -18.08
C GLY A 58 5.47 -6.20 -17.58
N ILE A 59 5.42 -6.44 -16.26
CA ILE A 59 4.85 -7.66 -15.69
C ILE A 59 3.35 -7.47 -15.43
N ILE A 60 2.99 -6.38 -14.77
CA ILE A 60 1.59 -6.04 -14.53
C ILE A 60 1.08 -5.23 -15.73
N LEU A 61 0.05 -5.73 -16.37
CA LEU A 61 -0.57 -5.08 -17.53
C LEU A 61 -1.66 -4.10 -17.05
N PRO A 62 -1.93 -3.02 -17.81
CA PRO A 62 -2.91 -2.01 -17.39
C PRO A 62 -4.33 -2.53 -17.15
N THR A 63 -4.68 -3.67 -17.75
CA THR A 63 -6.00 -4.29 -17.62
C THR A 63 -6.11 -5.28 -16.47
N MET A 64 -4.98 -5.61 -15.79
CA MET A 64 -4.99 -6.61 -14.73
C MET A 64 -5.73 -6.06 -13.50
N THR A 65 -6.63 -6.88 -12.97
CA THR A 65 -7.35 -6.62 -11.73
C THR A 65 -6.41 -6.65 -10.53
N PHE A 66 -6.89 -6.19 -9.38
CA PHE A 66 -6.16 -6.33 -8.12
C PHE A 66 -5.90 -7.80 -7.79
N ARG A 67 -6.93 -8.66 -8.00
CA ARG A 67 -6.81 -10.10 -7.75
C ARG A 67 -5.70 -10.72 -8.60
N GLU A 68 -5.62 -10.37 -9.88
CA GLU A 68 -4.57 -10.86 -10.79
C GLU A 68 -3.19 -10.33 -10.41
N THR A 69 -3.11 -9.05 -10.04
CA THR A 69 -1.88 -8.43 -9.55
C THR A 69 -1.36 -9.14 -8.29
N LEU A 70 -2.26 -9.40 -7.35
CA LEU A 70 -1.92 -10.10 -6.11
C LEU A 70 -1.49 -11.54 -6.37
N ALA A 71 -2.18 -12.26 -7.26
CA ALA A 71 -1.81 -13.63 -7.67
C ALA A 71 -0.40 -13.64 -8.28
N THR A 72 -0.11 -12.70 -9.17
CA THR A 72 1.23 -12.56 -9.78
C THR A 72 2.29 -12.32 -8.71
N LYS A 73 2.03 -11.41 -7.78
CA LYS A 73 2.91 -11.09 -6.67
C LYS A 73 3.22 -12.33 -5.80
N ILE A 74 2.18 -13.07 -5.43
CA ILE A 74 2.30 -14.29 -4.61
C ILE A 74 3.14 -15.33 -5.36
N GLY A 75 2.81 -15.60 -6.63
CA GLY A 75 3.53 -16.57 -7.46
C GLY A 75 5.02 -16.24 -7.55
N MET A 76 5.35 -14.97 -7.78
CA MET A 76 6.75 -14.52 -7.84
C MET A 76 7.46 -14.72 -6.49
N GLN A 77 6.81 -14.41 -5.37
CA GLN A 77 7.38 -14.61 -4.03
C GLN A 77 7.62 -16.09 -3.75
N ILE A 78 6.63 -16.94 -4.03
CA ILE A 78 6.75 -18.40 -3.83
C ILE A 78 7.86 -18.98 -4.72
N GLY A 79 7.91 -18.57 -5.99
CA GLY A 79 8.99 -18.95 -6.91
C GLY A 79 10.36 -18.58 -6.35
N ARG A 80 10.49 -17.34 -5.84
CA ARG A 80 11.76 -16.86 -5.27
C ARG A 80 12.15 -17.63 -4.00
N LEU A 81 11.19 -17.96 -3.14
CA LEU A 81 11.43 -18.76 -1.94
C LEU A 81 11.90 -20.18 -2.30
N ARG A 82 11.37 -20.76 -3.38
CA ARG A 82 11.82 -22.06 -3.87
C ARG A 82 13.25 -22.00 -4.41
N GLU A 83 13.56 -20.99 -5.21
CA GLU A 83 14.92 -20.77 -5.74
C GLU A 83 15.96 -20.70 -4.62
N ARG A 84 15.56 -20.16 -3.48
CA ARG A 84 16.41 -20.01 -2.29
C ARG A 84 16.40 -21.23 -1.36
N GLU A 85 15.65 -22.27 -1.72
CA GLU A 85 15.44 -23.47 -0.89
C GLU A 85 14.82 -23.15 0.48
N ALA A 86 14.10 -22.03 0.59
CA ALA A 86 13.42 -21.60 1.82
C ALA A 86 12.04 -22.26 2.00
N LEU A 87 11.51 -22.89 0.94
CA LEU A 87 10.31 -23.74 1.00
C LEU A 87 10.70 -25.18 0.77
N SER A 88 10.02 -26.10 1.48
CA SER A 88 10.21 -27.54 1.28
C SER A 88 9.96 -27.93 -0.18
N SER A 89 10.78 -28.80 -0.73
CA SER A 89 10.62 -29.35 -2.07
C SER A 89 9.28 -30.08 -2.26
N ASP A 90 8.71 -30.60 -1.20
CA ASP A 90 7.46 -31.35 -1.20
C ASP A 90 6.22 -30.44 -1.05
N SER A 91 6.42 -29.11 -0.92
CA SER A 91 5.32 -28.18 -0.79
C SER A 91 4.51 -28.11 -2.09
N ASP A 92 3.19 -28.26 -1.98
CA ASP A 92 2.28 -27.97 -3.08
C ASP A 92 2.16 -26.44 -3.22
N THR A 93 2.98 -25.89 -4.10
CA THR A 93 3.06 -24.44 -4.30
C THR A 93 1.77 -23.87 -4.89
N GLN A 94 1.07 -24.63 -5.75
CA GLN A 94 -0.18 -24.15 -6.33
C GLN A 94 -1.26 -24.01 -5.23
N ALA A 95 -1.42 -25.03 -4.39
CA ALA A 95 -2.37 -24.95 -3.28
C ALA A 95 -1.99 -23.86 -2.27
N LEU A 96 -0.70 -23.62 -2.08
CA LEU A 96 -0.20 -22.56 -1.22
C LEU A 96 -0.52 -21.17 -1.78
N GLU A 97 -0.27 -20.97 -3.07
CA GLU A 97 -0.57 -19.70 -3.77
C GLU A 97 -2.08 -19.40 -3.73
N GLU A 98 -2.92 -20.39 -3.99
CA GLU A 98 -4.38 -20.24 -3.90
C GLU A 98 -4.83 -19.86 -2.49
N ARG A 99 -4.30 -20.54 -1.47
CA ARG A 99 -4.66 -20.28 -0.08
C ARG A 99 -4.27 -18.86 0.34
N LEU A 100 -3.05 -18.43 -0.01
CA LEU A 100 -2.57 -17.07 0.25
C LEU A 100 -3.41 -16.03 -0.49
N LEU A 101 -3.74 -16.28 -1.75
CA LEU A 101 -4.56 -15.37 -2.56
C LEU A 101 -5.94 -15.20 -1.94
N LEU A 102 -6.60 -16.29 -1.57
CA LEU A 102 -7.93 -16.23 -0.96
C LEU A 102 -7.91 -15.48 0.36
N ASP A 103 -6.92 -15.73 1.20
CA ASP A 103 -6.77 -15.07 2.50
C ASP A 103 -6.56 -13.56 2.33
N LEU A 104 -5.53 -13.17 1.57
CA LEU A 104 -5.14 -11.77 1.42
C LEU A 104 -6.19 -10.97 0.65
N TYR A 105 -6.71 -11.52 -0.45
CA TYR A 105 -7.73 -10.85 -1.26
C TYR A 105 -9.02 -10.67 -0.43
N GLY A 106 -9.41 -11.69 0.33
CA GLY A 106 -10.57 -11.61 1.23
C GLY A 106 -10.44 -10.51 2.28
N GLU A 107 -9.24 -10.34 2.85
CA GLU A 107 -8.96 -9.25 3.80
C GLU A 107 -9.12 -7.88 3.14
N VAL A 108 -8.58 -7.72 1.92
CA VAL A 108 -8.70 -6.45 1.16
C VAL A 108 -10.17 -6.14 0.86
N LEU A 109 -10.94 -7.13 0.40
CA LEU A 109 -12.37 -6.92 0.12
C LEU A 109 -13.13 -6.47 1.38
N ARG A 110 -12.87 -7.10 2.53
CA ARG A 110 -13.48 -6.68 3.80
C ARG A 110 -13.12 -5.23 4.16
N GLN A 111 -11.86 -4.86 3.94
CA GLN A 111 -11.41 -3.48 4.20
C GLN A 111 -12.10 -2.49 3.25
N MET A 112 -12.23 -2.83 1.97
CA MET A 112 -12.94 -1.99 1.00
C MET A 112 -14.39 -1.77 1.40
N GLU A 113 -15.09 -2.83 1.82
CA GLU A 113 -16.47 -2.70 2.31
C GLU A 113 -16.58 -1.77 3.53
N ALA A 114 -15.61 -1.88 4.46
CA ALA A 114 -15.57 -1.00 5.64
C ALA A 114 -15.31 0.46 5.25
N ASN A 115 -14.57 0.70 4.17
CA ASN A 115 -14.21 2.06 3.72
C ASN A 115 -15.35 2.75 2.94
N ARG A 116 -16.26 2.00 2.29
CA ARG A 116 -17.31 2.58 1.42
C ARG A 116 -18.10 3.69 2.10
N PRO A 117 -18.62 3.51 3.33
CA PRO A 117 -19.39 4.61 3.97
C PRO A 117 -18.54 5.86 4.21
N VAL A 118 -17.26 5.68 4.52
CA VAL A 118 -16.34 6.82 4.75
C VAL A 118 -16.07 7.55 3.43
N LEU A 119 -15.75 6.78 2.37
CA LEU A 119 -15.52 7.37 1.04
C LEU A 119 -16.74 8.14 0.54
N ALA A 120 -17.96 7.57 0.73
CA ALA A 120 -19.20 8.23 0.36
C ALA A 120 -19.37 9.56 1.12
N GLN A 121 -19.16 9.55 2.44
CA GLN A 121 -19.27 10.77 3.26
C GLN A 121 -18.26 11.84 2.86
N LEU A 122 -17.03 11.45 2.52
CA LEU A 122 -16.00 12.39 2.07
C LEU A 122 -16.36 12.96 0.70
N ALA A 123 -16.79 12.10 -0.23
CA ALA A 123 -17.15 12.50 -1.60
C ALA A 123 -18.37 13.43 -1.62
N ASP A 124 -19.30 13.26 -0.68
CA ASP A 124 -20.45 14.16 -0.51
C ASP A 124 -20.05 15.58 -0.07
N ARG A 125 -18.89 15.70 0.59
CA ARG A 125 -18.41 16.96 1.17
C ARG A 125 -17.42 17.70 0.29
N ALA A 126 -16.60 16.96 -0.48
CA ALA A 126 -15.47 17.55 -1.19
C ALA A 126 -14.95 16.58 -2.26
N PRO A 127 -14.36 17.08 -3.36
CA PRO A 127 -13.74 16.22 -4.36
C PRO A 127 -12.62 15.39 -3.78
N LEU A 128 -12.54 14.13 -4.23
CA LEU A 128 -11.51 13.19 -3.86
C LEU A 128 -10.61 12.89 -5.06
N ALA A 129 -9.31 12.78 -4.84
CA ALA A 129 -8.39 12.21 -5.81
C ALA A 129 -7.64 11.03 -5.17
N LEU A 130 -7.37 10.02 -5.98
CA LEU A 130 -6.52 8.90 -5.58
C LEU A 130 -5.11 9.19 -6.11
N VAL A 131 -4.08 9.12 -5.24
CA VAL A 131 -2.69 9.42 -5.61
C VAL A 131 -1.79 8.30 -5.10
N SER A 132 -1.34 7.41 -5.98
CA SER A 132 -0.65 6.21 -5.53
C SER A 132 0.57 5.84 -6.37
N ASN A 133 1.58 5.29 -5.70
CA ASN A 133 2.64 4.55 -6.39
C ASN A 133 2.08 3.16 -6.74
N PHE A 134 1.90 2.92 -8.03
CA PHE A 134 1.29 1.66 -8.47
C PHE A 134 1.95 1.19 -9.78
N TYR A 135 1.43 0.15 -10.40
CA TYR A 135 2.11 -0.59 -11.47
C TYR A 135 1.60 -0.28 -12.89
N GLY A 136 0.68 0.67 -13.04
CA GLY A 136 0.06 1.04 -14.31
C GLY A 136 -1.36 0.53 -14.47
N ASN A 137 -1.89 -0.18 -13.49
CA ASN A 137 -3.22 -0.79 -13.56
C ASN A 137 -4.19 -0.28 -12.48
N LEU A 138 -3.88 0.83 -11.83
CA LEU A 138 -4.72 1.34 -10.74
C LEU A 138 -6.17 1.60 -11.19
N PRO A 139 -6.45 2.10 -12.40
CA PRO A 139 -7.84 2.23 -12.87
C PRO A 139 -8.62 0.90 -12.89
N ALA A 140 -8.00 -0.19 -13.36
CA ALA A 140 -8.65 -1.52 -13.35
C ALA A 140 -8.90 -2.01 -11.91
N VAL A 141 -7.98 -1.74 -11.01
CA VAL A 141 -8.12 -2.04 -9.57
C VAL A 141 -9.27 -1.25 -8.96
N VAL A 142 -9.36 0.03 -9.23
CA VAL A 142 -10.42 0.92 -8.73
C VAL A 142 -11.80 0.47 -9.23
N GLU A 143 -11.88 0.04 -10.49
CA GLU A 143 -13.09 -0.52 -11.08
C GLU A 143 -13.49 -1.84 -10.39
N GLU A 144 -12.55 -2.77 -10.24
CA GLU A 144 -12.79 -4.06 -9.55
C GLU A 144 -13.30 -3.84 -8.12
N MET A 145 -12.71 -2.88 -7.41
CA MET A 145 -13.10 -2.58 -6.04
C MET A 145 -14.42 -1.79 -5.95
N GLY A 146 -14.95 -1.32 -7.08
CA GLY A 146 -16.21 -0.58 -7.13
C GLY A 146 -16.14 0.75 -6.38
N ILE A 147 -14.99 1.41 -6.37
CA ILE A 147 -14.81 2.68 -5.65
C ILE A 147 -14.56 3.87 -6.59
N GLY A 148 -14.53 3.64 -7.90
CA GLY A 148 -14.21 4.67 -8.88
C GLY A 148 -15.10 5.90 -8.81
N SER A 149 -16.39 5.71 -8.54
CA SER A 149 -17.36 6.80 -8.49
C SER A 149 -17.10 7.82 -7.36
N TYR A 150 -16.30 7.47 -6.35
CA TYR A 150 -15.96 8.41 -5.28
C TYR A 150 -14.86 9.40 -5.69
N PHE A 151 -14.05 9.07 -6.71
CA PHE A 151 -12.87 9.86 -7.07
C PHE A 151 -13.10 10.65 -8.35
N GLN A 152 -12.83 11.94 -8.28
CA GLN A 152 -12.85 12.82 -9.46
C GLN A 152 -11.67 12.53 -10.40
N THR A 153 -10.54 12.10 -9.84
CA THR A 153 -9.35 11.77 -10.63
C THR A 153 -8.51 10.69 -9.93
N VAL A 154 -7.80 9.92 -10.75
CA VAL A 154 -6.80 8.94 -10.29
C VAL A 154 -5.45 9.36 -10.87
N VAL A 155 -4.46 9.53 -10.00
CA VAL A 155 -3.09 9.89 -10.35
C VAL A 155 -2.18 8.75 -9.93
N GLU A 156 -1.56 8.11 -10.89
CA GLU A 156 -0.78 6.90 -10.70
C GLU A 156 0.66 7.10 -11.16
N SER A 157 1.62 6.67 -10.34
CA SER A 157 3.04 6.89 -10.62
C SER A 157 3.52 6.34 -11.96
N ALA A 158 3.06 5.16 -12.35
CA ALA A 158 3.47 4.54 -13.61
C ALA A 158 2.92 5.31 -14.83
N ALA A 159 1.70 5.84 -14.74
CA ALA A 159 1.07 6.61 -15.81
C ALA A 159 1.71 8.00 -15.96
N GLU A 160 2.06 8.63 -14.84
CA GLU A 160 2.62 10.01 -14.84
C GLU A 160 4.15 10.03 -15.04
N GLY A 161 4.83 8.89 -14.92
CA GLY A 161 6.29 8.83 -14.97
C GLY A 161 6.98 9.47 -13.77
N ILE A 162 6.24 9.73 -12.71
CA ILE A 162 6.69 10.38 -11.46
C ILE A 162 6.17 9.54 -10.30
N ARG A 163 7.00 9.32 -9.27
CA ARG A 163 6.53 8.54 -8.13
C ARG A 163 6.88 9.20 -6.80
N LYS A 164 6.00 9.04 -5.82
CA LYS A 164 6.26 9.46 -4.44
C LYS A 164 7.58 8.85 -3.93
N PRO A 165 8.45 9.58 -3.25
CA PRO A 165 8.18 10.82 -2.52
C PRO A 165 8.33 12.13 -3.33
N ASP A 166 8.39 12.07 -4.64
CA ASP A 166 8.38 13.30 -5.45
C ASP A 166 7.03 14.01 -5.29
N ALA A 167 7.04 15.21 -4.74
CA ALA A 167 5.84 15.99 -4.44
C ALA A 167 5.03 16.35 -5.70
N ARG A 168 5.67 16.35 -6.87
CA ARG A 168 5.00 16.67 -8.15
C ARG A 168 3.83 15.72 -8.43
N LEU A 169 3.85 14.48 -7.90
CA LEU A 169 2.72 13.57 -8.08
C LEU A 169 1.45 14.12 -7.39
N PHE A 170 1.61 14.79 -6.23
CA PHE A 170 0.50 15.46 -5.54
C PHE A 170 0.09 16.74 -6.27
N GLU A 171 1.06 17.49 -6.84
CA GLU A 171 0.75 18.71 -7.60
C GLU A 171 -0.16 18.39 -8.80
N ILE A 172 0.06 17.28 -9.50
CA ILE A 172 -0.81 16.83 -10.60
C ILE A 172 -2.25 16.65 -10.09
N ALA A 173 -2.43 16.04 -8.92
CA ALA A 173 -3.76 15.84 -8.35
C ALA A 173 -4.41 17.17 -7.95
N LEU A 174 -3.64 18.07 -7.35
CA LEU A 174 -4.10 19.42 -6.99
C LEU A 174 -4.57 20.19 -8.23
N ASP A 175 -3.79 20.18 -9.30
CA ASP A 175 -4.13 20.82 -10.57
C ASP A 175 -5.42 20.25 -11.15
N ARG A 176 -5.57 18.92 -11.15
CA ARG A 176 -6.77 18.26 -11.68
C ARG A 176 -8.02 18.57 -10.86
N LEU A 177 -7.86 18.79 -9.54
CA LEU A 177 -8.99 19.20 -8.68
C LEU A 177 -9.23 20.70 -8.69
N GLY A 178 -8.28 21.50 -9.20
CA GLY A 178 -8.36 22.97 -9.17
C GLY A 178 -8.23 23.55 -7.77
N LEU A 179 -7.46 22.89 -6.88
CA LEU A 179 -7.34 23.28 -5.48
C LEU A 179 -5.90 23.67 -5.13
N GLN A 180 -5.77 24.57 -4.14
CA GLN A 180 -4.47 24.96 -3.61
C GLN A 180 -4.04 23.97 -2.50
N PRO A 181 -2.73 23.78 -2.30
CA PRO A 181 -2.26 22.84 -1.26
C PRO A 181 -2.88 23.06 0.11
N GLN A 182 -3.07 24.31 0.54
CA GLN A 182 -3.60 24.67 1.85
C GLN A 182 -5.09 24.31 2.03
N GLU A 183 -5.77 23.98 0.92
CA GLU A 183 -7.19 23.62 0.90
C GLU A 183 -7.40 22.09 0.92
N VAL A 184 -6.30 21.31 0.98
CA VAL A 184 -6.37 19.86 0.75
C VAL A 184 -5.75 19.12 1.92
N MET A 185 -6.37 17.97 2.26
CA MET A 185 -5.81 17.01 3.20
C MET A 185 -5.34 15.76 2.45
N VAL A 186 -4.08 15.37 2.64
CA VAL A 186 -3.51 14.12 2.10
C VAL A 186 -3.59 13.05 3.19
N VAL A 187 -4.11 11.88 2.83
CA VAL A 187 -4.23 10.72 3.72
C VAL A 187 -3.37 9.59 3.14
N GLY A 188 -2.40 9.10 3.92
CA GLY A 188 -1.51 8.03 3.46
C GLY A 188 -0.78 7.35 4.60
N ASP A 189 -0.38 6.08 4.39
CA ASP A 189 0.27 5.27 5.43
C ASP A 189 1.77 5.54 5.57
N SER A 190 2.40 6.12 4.56
CA SER A 190 3.85 6.27 4.50
C SER A 190 4.31 7.67 4.87
N LEU A 191 5.04 7.78 5.99
CA LEU A 191 5.66 9.05 6.35
C LEU A 191 6.52 9.62 5.22
N LYS A 192 7.34 8.75 4.60
CA LYS A 192 8.29 9.15 3.54
C LYS A 192 7.59 9.49 2.23
N ASN A 193 6.61 8.67 1.82
CA ASN A 193 6.02 8.79 0.47
C ASN A 193 4.80 9.69 0.44
N ASP A 194 4.06 9.82 1.54
CA ASP A 194 2.80 10.57 1.56
C ASP A 194 2.91 11.84 2.40
N ILE A 195 3.29 11.68 3.67
CA ILE A 195 3.14 12.76 4.64
C ILE A 195 4.16 13.88 4.42
N LEU A 196 5.45 13.53 4.30
CA LEU A 196 6.51 14.53 4.15
C LEU A 196 6.40 15.32 2.85
N PRO A 197 6.20 14.68 1.66
CA PRO A 197 6.05 15.48 0.43
C PRO A 197 4.77 16.32 0.41
N ALA A 198 3.64 15.82 0.90
CA ALA A 198 2.40 16.60 1.01
C ALA A 198 2.58 17.80 1.94
N HIS A 199 3.22 17.59 3.09
CA HIS A 199 3.51 18.66 4.04
C HIS A 199 4.43 19.73 3.42
N SER A 200 5.42 19.33 2.62
CA SER A 200 6.33 20.28 1.97
C SER A 200 5.62 21.21 0.98
N LEU A 201 4.49 20.79 0.41
CA LEU A 201 3.64 21.62 -0.46
C LEU A 201 2.72 22.55 0.34
N GLY A 202 2.55 22.29 1.64
CA GLY A 202 1.62 23.03 2.50
C GLY A 202 0.25 22.38 2.68
N CYS A 203 0.09 21.12 2.28
CA CYS A 203 -1.15 20.37 2.51
C CYS A 203 -1.29 19.97 3.98
N ALA A 204 -2.53 19.91 4.45
CA ALA A 204 -2.84 19.19 5.69
C ALA A 204 -2.58 17.69 5.47
N THR A 205 -2.19 16.97 6.51
CA THR A 205 -1.90 15.55 6.38
C THR A 205 -2.56 14.73 7.49
N ALA A 206 -3.02 13.53 7.15
CA ALA A 206 -3.53 12.55 8.09
C ALA A 206 -2.75 11.25 7.92
N TRP A 207 -2.12 10.79 8.99
CA TRP A 207 -1.30 9.58 8.99
C TRP A 207 -1.94 8.51 9.88
N PRO A 208 -2.70 7.56 9.30
CA PRO A 208 -3.41 6.55 10.09
C PRO A 208 -2.52 5.66 10.96
N GLY A 209 -1.27 5.45 10.57
CA GLY A 209 -0.34 4.58 11.28
C GLY A 209 0.06 5.06 12.67
N ARG A 210 -0.10 6.33 13.00
CA ARG A 210 0.37 6.90 14.26
C ARG A 210 -0.56 6.65 15.47
N GLY A 211 -1.81 6.27 15.22
CA GLY A 211 -2.80 6.05 16.29
C GLY A 211 -3.14 4.58 16.56
N MET A 212 -2.61 3.65 15.76
CA MET A 212 -3.03 2.25 15.81
C MET A 212 -2.25 1.39 16.79
N GLU A 213 -1.18 1.91 17.41
CA GLU A 213 -0.44 1.17 18.44
C GLU A 213 -1.27 0.91 19.73
N GLN A 214 -2.41 1.57 19.87
CA GLN A 214 -3.27 1.49 21.07
C GLN A 214 -4.59 0.73 20.83
N ARG A 215 -4.82 0.13 19.66
CA ARG A 215 -6.02 -0.68 19.42
C ARG A 215 -5.83 -2.12 19.90
N PRO A 216 -6.89 -2.75 20.47
CA PRO A 216 -6.79 -4.12 20.94
C PRO A 216 -6.49 -5.12 19.81
N ALA A 217 -5.94 -6.26 20.18
CA ALA A 217 -5.19 -7.24 19.39
C ALA A 217 -5.83 -7.84 18.12
N ARG A 218 -7.03 -7.41 17.72
CA ARG A 218 -7.68 -7.90 16.49
C ARG A 218 -7.33 -7.11 15.22
N ALA A 219 -6.63 -5.97 15.35
CA ALA A 219 -6.36 -5.08 14.22
C ALA A 219 -4.96 -4.47 14.22
N ALA A 220 -4.06 -4.90 15.10
CA ALA A 220 -2.73 -4.30 15.15
C ALA A 220 -1.79 -5.01 14.17
N CYS A 221 -1.31 -4.25 13.17
CA CYS A 221 -0.21 -4.67 12.33
C CYS A 221 1.06 -4.69 13.20
N ARG A 222 1.36 -5.82 13.84
CA ARG A 222 2.53 -5.95 14.72
C ARG A 222 3.77 -6.41 13.94
N TYR A 223 4.83 -5.64 14.04
CA TYR A 223 6.17 -6.12 13.70
C TYR A 223 6.61 -7.12 14.78
N PRO A 224 7.24 -8.24 14.42
CA PRO A 224 8.01 -9.01 15.40
C PRO A 224 9.07 -8.06 15.98
N ARG A 225 9.09 -7.90 17.31
CA ARG A 225 9.97 -6.92 17.98
C ARG A 225 11.46 -7.26 17.87
N ASP A 226 11.80 -8.45 17.39
CA ASP A 226 13.16 -8.99 17.48
C ASP A 226 14.07 -8.65 16.30
N HIS A 227 13.58 -7.86 15.32
CA HIS A 227 14.35 -7.55 14.11
C HIS A 227 14.57 -6.06 13.84
N VAL A 228 14.42 -5.22 14.87
CA VAL A 228 14.91 -3.84 14.76
C VAL A 228 16.42 -3.90 15.01
N ALA A 229 17.20 -3.84 13.94
CA ALA A 229 18.64 -3.67 14.07
C ALA A 229 18.89 -2.43 14.95
N ARG A 230 19.50 -2.63 16.11
CA ARG A 230 19.95 -1.52 16.95
C ARG A 230 20.91 -0.67 16.10
N PRO A 231 20.73 0.64 16.04
CA PRO A 231 21.76 1.47 15.42
C PRO A 231 23.07 1.23 16.15
N ALA A 232 24.13 1.02 15.38
CA ALA A 232 25.48 0.87 15.95
C ALA A 232 25.80 2.11 16.81
N ALA A 233 26.26 1.88 18.02
CA ALA A 233 26.69 2.96 18.91
C ALA A 233 27.82 3.75 18.20
N PRO A 234 27.83 5.09 18.30
CA PRO A 234 28.91 5.87 17.71
C PRO A 234 30.25 5.46 18.33
N ALA A 235 31.24 5.23 17.48
CA ALA A 235 32.62 4.92 17.92
C ALA A 235 33.13 6.07 18.80
N ARG A 236 33.58 5.79 20.00
CA ARG A 236 34.27 6.75 20.86
C ARG A 236 35.66 7.04 20.21
N VAL A 237 35.86 8.31 19.82
CA VAL A 237 37.17 8.80 19.41
C VAL A 237 37.88 9.21 20.69
N UNK A 238 38.81 8.53 20.77
CA UNK A 238 39.53 8.85 21.87
C UNK A 238 40.53 9.72 21.66
#